data_00f50b660b547994fddf8cd116ef126d
#
_entry.id   00f50b660b547994fddf8cd116ef126d
#
_cell.length_a   1.000
_cell.length_b   1.000
_cell.length_c   1.000
_cell.angle_alpha   90.00
_cell.angle_beta   90.00
_cell.angle_gamma   90.00
#
_symmetry.space_group_name_H-M   'P 1'
#
loop_
_entity.id
_entity.type
_entity.pdbx_description
1 polymer ?
#
loop_
_entity_poly.entity_id
_entity_poly.type
_entity_poly.pdbx_seq_one_letter_code
_entity_poly.pdbx_strand_id
1 'polypeptide(L)'
;MDRSTKEELVEEYGNIFKNAVSGVLVDYKGATVEELTTLRKSLYEKNSKFRVIKNSLAKIGAKDTPCEELSEHFVETRAFVYSDEDITAPAKIISNEVKTNKKLSMVAGVLVSGEKSEVLDINGIEALL
;
A
#
# COMPACT_ATOMS: atom_id res chain seq x y z
N MET A 1 22.75 1.69 3.51
CA MET A 1 21.83 2.56 4.29
C MET A 1 22.30 2.57 5.74
N ASP A 2 22.52 3.73 6.31
CA ASP A 2 22.97 3.84 7.68
C ASP A 2 21.81 3.75 8.67
N ARG A 3 22.13 3.70 9.96
CA ARG A 3 21.14 3.57 11.03
C ARG A 3 20.18 4.75 11.08
N SER A 4 20.70 5.95 10.92
CA SER A 4 19.90 7.18 10.95
C SER A 4 18.86 7.20 9.83
N THR A 5 19.26 6.85 8.61
CA THR A 5 18.34 6.76 7.47
C THR A 5 17.28 5.68 7.69
N LYS A 6 17.66 4.54 8.28
CA LYS A 6 16.69 3.47 8.61
C LYS A 6 15.66 3.93 9.62
N GLU A 7 16.09 4.65 10.65
CA GLU A 7 15.18 5.19 11.67
C GLU A 7 14.20 6.20 11.08
N GLU A 8 14.67 7.05 10.18
CA GLU A 8 13.83 8.02 9.46
C GLU A 8 12.77 7.30 8.60
N LEU A 9 13.16 6.24 7.90
CA LEU A 9 12.22 5.45 7.09
C LEU A 9 11.19 4.74 7.94
N VAL A 10 11.59 4.16 9.06
CA VAL A 10 10.66 3.51 9.99
C VAL A 10 9.62 4.50 10.49
N GLU A 11 10.05 5.71 10.86
CA GLU A 11 9.15 6.77 11.30
C GLU A 11 8.20 7.19 10.18
N GLU A 12 8.71 7.38 8.98
CA GLU A 12 7.91 7.74 7.81
C GLU A 12 6.86 6.68 7.50
N TYR A 13 7.25 5.41 7.47
CA TYR A 13 6.32 4.30 7.26
C TYR A 13 5.29 4.21 8.38
N GLY A 14 5.70 4.41 9.62
CA GLY A 14 4.80 4.43 10.76
C GLY A 14 3.72 5.49 10.63
N ASN A 15 4.08 6.67 10.19
CA ASN A 15 3.12 7.75 9.95
C ASN A 15 2.15 7.41 8.82
N ILE A 16 2.65 6.81 7.74
CA ILE A 16 1.80 6.37 6.63
C ILE A 16 0.78 5.35 7.10
N PHE A 17 1.24 4.31 7.79
CA PHE A 17 0.35 3.23 8.26
C PHE A 17 -0.64 3.69 9.32
N LYS A 18 -0.26 4.67 10.12
CA LYS A 18 -1.12 5.23 11.16
C LYS A 18 -2.24 6.09 10.60
N ASN A 19 -1.97 6.83 9.52
CA ASN A 19 -2.89 7.83 8.98
C ASN A 19 -3.72 7.35 7.79
N ALA A 20 -3.34 6.24 7.16
CA ALA A 20 -4.09 5.70 6.02
C ALA A 20 -5.47 5.21 6.45
N VAL A 21 -6.52 5.64 5.73
CA VAL A 21 -7.88 5.12 5.95
C VAL A 21 -8.14 3.88 5.12
N SER A 22 -7.42 3.72 4.01
CA SER A 22 -7.42 2.50 3.23
C SER A 22 -6.08 2.32 2.55
N GLY A 23 -5.73 1.08 2.24
CA GLY A 23 -4.50 0.79 1.54
C GLY A 23 -4.54 -0.57 0.88
N VAL A 24 -3.74 -0.73 -0.15
CA VAL A 24 -3.59 -1.98 -0.90
C VAL A 24 -2.11 -2.26 -1.07
N LEU A 25 -1.69 -3.49 -0.76
CA LEU A 25 -0.35 -3.96 -1.07
C LEU A 25 -0.34 -4.51 -2.49
N VAL A 26 0.62 -4.08 -3.27
CA VAL A 26 0.77 -4.43 -4.68
C VAL A 26 2.14 -5.04 -4.91
N ASP A 27 2.19 -6.11 -5.69
CA ASP A 27 3.43 -6.66 -6.23
C ASP A 27 3.64 -6.06 -7.61
N TYR A 28 4.78 -5.39 -7.80
CA TYR A 28 5.11 -4.70 -9.05
C TYR A 28 6.30 -5.34 -9.77
N LYS A 29 6.64 -6.56 -9.46
CA LYS A 29 7.79 -7.25 -10.05
C LYS A 29 7.67 -7.32 -11.57
N GLY A 30 8.68 -6.77 -12.25
CA GLY A 30 8.71 -6.72 -13.72
C GLY A 30 8.11 -5.45 -14.32
N ALA A 31 7.46 -4.60 -13.54
CA ALA A 31 6.95 -3.32 -14.03
C ALA A 31 8.10 -2.35 -14.29
N THR A 32 7.98 -1.57 -15.37
CA THR A 32 8.99 -0.58 -15.73
C THR A 32 8.83 0.70 -14.90
N VAL A 33 9.88 1.52 -14.86
CA VAL A 33 9.82 2.82 -14.20
C VAL A 33 8.73 3.70 -14.83
N GLU A 34 8.57 3.66 -16.15
CA GLU A 34 7.53 4.42 -16.85
C GLU A 34 6.13 3.97 -16.45
N GLU A 35 5.90 2.66 -16.34
CA GLU A 35 4.62 2.11 -15.91
C GLU A 35 4.29 2.55 -14.49
N LEU A 36 5.26 2.50 -13.59
CA LEU A 36 5.07 2.93 -12.20
C LEU A 36 4.86 4.44 -12.09
N THR A 37 5.54 5.23 -12.91
CA THR A 37 5.36 6.68 -12.95
C THR A 37 3.96 7.06 -13.39
N THR A 38 3.44 6.39 -14.42
CA THR A 38 2.08 6.61 -14.91
C THR A 38 1.05 6.25 -13.82
N LEU A 39 1.28 5.13 -13.14
CA LEU A 39 0.42 4.71 -12.05
C LEU A 39 0.40 5.72 -10.90
N ARG A 40 1.56 6.23 -10.52
CA ARG A 40 1.67 7.27 -9.48
C ARG A 40 0.87 8.51 -9.81
N LYS A 41 0.92 8.96 -11.07
CA LYS A 41 0.16 10.11 -11.52
C LYS A 41 -1.34 9.89 -11.43
N SER A 42 -1.80 8.73 -11.88
CA SER A 42 -3.22 8.37 -11.80
C SER A 42 -3.71 8.33 -10.35
N LEU A 43 -2.91 7.78 -9.47
CA LEU A 43 -3.24 7.70 -8.05
C LEU A 43 -3.28 9.09 -7.41
N TYR A 44 -2.32 9.93 -7.73
CA TYR A 44 -2.22 11.27 -7.18
C TYR A 44 -3.44 12.12 -7.55
N GLU A 45 -3.94 11.97 -8.77
CA GLU A 45 -5.13 12.68 -9.24
C GLU A 45 -6.40 12.29 -8.47
N LYS A 46 -6.39 11.12 -7.83
CA LYS A 46 -7.51 10.59 -7.05
C LYS A 46 -7.26 10.59 -5.54
N ASN A 47 -6.37 11.48 -5.07
CA ASN A 47 -6.03 11.61 -3.65
C ASN A 47 -5.45 10.32 -3.05
N SER A 48 -4.79 9.52 -3.87
CA SER A 48 -4.12 8.30 -3.45
C SER A 48 -2.63 8.42 -3.68
N LYS A 49 -1.84 7.65 -2.94
CA LYS A 49 -0.38 7.69 -3.00
C LYS A 49 0.18 6.30 -3.20
N PHE A 50 1.34 6.24 -3.83
CA PHE A 50 2.07 5.01 -4.10
C PHE A 50 3.44 5.11 -3.42
N ARG A 51 3.75 4.14 -2.57
CA ARG A 51 5.03 4.11 -1.86
C ARG A 51 5.65 2.73 -1.95
N VAL A 52 6.84 2.65 -2.56
CA VAL A 52 7.64 1.43 -2.52
C VAL A 52 8.19 1.28 -1.10
N ILE A 53 8.04 0.11 -0.50
CA ILE A 53 8.45 -0.12 0.88
C ILE A 53 9.63 -1.09 0.96
N LYS A 54 10.50 -0.86 1.93
CA LYS A 54 11.50 -1.83 2.34
C LYS A 54 10.89 -2.72 3.40
N ASN A 55 10.67 -3.99 3.06
CA ASN A 55 9.87 -4.89 3.88
C ASN A 55 10.30 -4.98 5.34
N SER A 56 11.60 -5.09 5.61
CA SER A 56 12.08 -5.19 6.98
C SER A 56 11.79 -3.94 7.81
N LEU A 57 11.92 -2.77 7.20
CA LEU A 57 11.64 -1.49 7.87
C LEU A 57 10.14 -1.23 7.96
N ALA A 58 9.38 -1.66 6.95
CA ALA A 58 7.94 -1.54 6.95
C ALA A 58 7.30 -2.38 8.06
N LYS A 59 7.83 -3.58 8.33
CA LYS A 59 7.35 -4.41 9.44
C LYS A 59 7.51 -3.70 10.78
N ILE A 60 8.62 -3.01 10.97
CA ILE A 60 8.86 -2.25 12.20
C ILE A 60 7.91 -1.04 12.26
N GLY A 61 7.77 -0.31 11.15
CA GLY A 61 6.92 0.88 11.10
C GLY A 61 5.44 0.56 11.27
N ALA A 62 4.99 -0.60 10.81
CA ALA A 62 3.58 -1.00 10.92
C ALA A 62 3.19 -1.45 12.34
N LYS A 63 4.15 -1.74 13.19
CA LYS A 63 3.89 -2.22 14.54
C LYS A 63 3.09 -1.18 15.34
N ASP A 64 2.05 -1.64 16.02
CA ASP A 64 1.13 -0.80 16.79
C ASP A 64 0.35 0.22 15.96
N THR A 65 0.23 -0.03 14.64
CA THR A 65 -0.61 0.76 13.74
C THR A 65 -1.79 -0.08 13.24
N PRO A 66 -2.83 0.55 12.65
CA PRO A 66 -3.94 -0.22 12.05
C PRO A 66 -3.50 -1.17 10.94
N CYS A 67 -2.31 -0.98 10.37
CA CYS A 67 -1.78 -1.81 9.29
C CYS A 67 -0.86 -2.93 9.77
N GLU A 68 -0.72 -3.14 11.08
CA GLU A 68 0.20 -4.14 11.63
C GLU A 68 -0.02 -5.55 11.06
N GLU A 69 -1.27 -5.94 10.87
CA GLU A 69 -1.60 -7.26 10.33
C GLU A 69 -1.16 -7.46 8.88
N LEU A 70 -0.92 -6.38 8.14
CA LEU A 70 -0.38 -6.48 6.78
C LEU A 70 1.09 -6.92 6.76
N SER A 71 1.79 -6.84 7.88
CA SER A 71 3.22 -7.11 7.91
C SER A 71 3.59 -8.54 7.47
N GLU A 72 2.70 -9.51 7.61
CA GLU A 72 2.91 -10.87 7.12
C GLU A 72 3.04 -10.93 5.59
N HIS A 73 2.53 -9.92 4.89
CA HIS A 73 2.59 -9.81 3.43
C HIS A 73 3.77 -8.97 2.94
N PHE A 74 4.60 -8.43 3.84
CA PHE A 74 5.76 -7.63 3.48
C PHE A 74 6.93 -8.54 3.10
N VAL A 75 6.81 -9.18 1.95
CA VAL A 75 7.82 -10.08 1.38
C VAL A 75 8.02 -9.73 -0.10
N GLU A 76 9.17 -10.06 -0.65
CA GLU A 76 9.52 -9.78 -2.05
C GLU A 76 9.38 -8.30 -2.42
N THR A 77 8.84 -8.00 -3.61
CA THR A 77 8.63 -6.62 -4.08
C THR A 77 7.24 -6.15 -3.67
N ARG A 78 7.17 -5.15 -2.83
CA ARG A 78 5.90 -4.62 -2.34
C ARG A 78 5.86 -3.11 -2.43
N ALA A 79 4.70 -2.60 -2.79
CA ALA A 79 4.39 -1.18 -2.74
C ALA A 79 3.07 -1.01 -2.00
N PHE A 80 2.96 0.05 -1.24
CA PHE A 80 1.74 0.37 -0.52
C PHE A 80 1.04 1.51 -1.24
N VAL A 81 -0.16 1.24 -1.73
CA VAL A 81 -1.04 2.23 -2.36
C VAL A 81 -2.09 2.59 -1.33
N TYR A 82 -2.17 3.84 -0.95
CA TYR A 82 -3.00 4.26 0.17
C TYR A 82 -3.63 5.61 -0.04
N SER A 83 -4.66 5.89 0.76
CA SER A 83 -5.27 7.21 0.87
C SER A 83 -5.54 7.49 2.34
N ASP A 84 -5.43 8.76 2.72
CA ASP A 84 -5.81 9.23 4.05
C ASP A 84 -7.20 9.91 4.03
N GLU A 85 -7.85 9.95 2.88
CA GLU A 85 -9.15 10.60 2.71
C GLU A 85 -10.22 9.69 2.10
N ASP A 86 -9.85 8.90 1.09
CA ASP A 86 -10.81 8.10 0.31
C ASP A 86 -10.63 6.61 0.58
N ILE A 87 -11.69 5.96 1.05
CA ILE A 87 -11.66 4.55 1.41
C ILE A 87 -11.57 3.64 0.18
N THR A 88 -12.17 4.03 -0.94
CA THR A 88 -12.30 3.15 -2.11
C THR A 88 -11.33 3.42 -3.24
N ALA A 89 -10.79 4.64 -3.34
CA ALA A 89 -9.95 5.03 -4.47
C ALA A 89 -8.71 4.15 -4.70
N PRO A 90 -7.89 3.82 -3.68
CA PRO A 90 -6.72 2.98 -3.92
C PRO A 90 -7.06 1.62 -4.53
N ALA A 91 -8.05 0.93 -3.96
CA ALA A 91 -8.45 -0.39 -4.43
C ALA A 91 -9.02 -0.33 -5.85
N LYS A 92 -9.83 0.68 -6.12
CA LYS A 92 -10.47 0.85 -7.42
C LYS A 92 -9.46 1.10 -8.54
N ILE A 93 -8.52 2.00 -8.31
CA ILE A 93 -7.48 2.33 -9.29
C ILE A 93 -6.59 1.12 -9.55
N ILE A 94 -6.13 0.44 -8.50
CA ILE A 94 -5.26 -0.73 -8.63
C ILE A 94 -6.00 -1.88 -9.30
N SER A 95 -7.27 -2.09 -9.00
CA SER A 95 -8.06 -3.11 -9.66
C SER A 95 -8.10 -2.90 -11.18
N ASN A 96 -8.27 -1.67 -11.63
CA ASN A 96 -8.26 -1.33 -13.05
C ASN A 96 -6.87 -1.54 -13.67
N GLU A 97 -5.81 -1.12 -12.98
CA GLU A 97 -4.44 -1.28 -13.47
C GLU A 97 -4.02 -2.75 -13.58
N VAL A 98 -4.42 -3.58 -12.64
CA VAL A 98 -4.12 -5.01 -12.66
C VAL A 98 -4.76 -5.71 -13.86
N LYS A 99 -5.93 -5.26 -14.29
CA LYS A 99 -6.61 -5.79 -15.47
C LYS A 99 -5.85 -5.48 -16.76
N THR A 100 -5.18 -4.34 -16.83
CA THR A 100 -4.47 -3.89 -18.03
C THR A 100 -2.99 -4.22 -18.00
N ASN A 101 -2.38 -4.32 -16.83
CA ASN A 101 -0.96 -4.61 -16.67
C ASN A 101 -0.77 -5.85 -15.79
N LYS A 102 -0.42 -6.96 -16.42
CA LYS A 102 -0.23 -8.25 -15.74
C LYS A 102 1.00 -8.32 -14.86
N LYS A 103 1.87 -7.33 -14.94
CA LYS A 103 3.06 -7.22 -14.07
C LYS A 103 2.70 -6.72 -12.67
N LEU A 104 1.48 -6.21 -12.50
CA LEU A 104 0.96 -5.77 -11.22
C LEU A 104 -0.02 -6.80 -10.68
N SER A 105 0.04 -7.07 -9.39
CA SER A 105 -0.95 -7.90 -8.72
C SER A 105 -1.26 -7.37 -7.33
N MET A 106 -2.51 -7.47 -6.93
CA MET A 106 -2.93 -7.12 -5.58
C MET A 106 -2.61 -8.26 -4.64
N VAL A 107 -2.02 -7.94 -3.50
CA VAL A 107 -1.63 -8.94 -2.49
C VAL A 107 -2.64 -8.96 -1.35
N ALA A 108 -2.90 -7.81 -0.76
CA ALA A 108 -3.81 -7.66 0.37
C ALA A 108 -4.20 -6.20 0.50
N GLY A 109 -5.19 -5.91 1.32
CA GLY A 109 -5.59 -4.55 1.58
C GLY A 109 -5.99 -4.35 3.03
N VAL A 110 -6.19 -3.11 3.42
CA VAL A 110 -6.66 -2.74 4.75
C VAL A 110 -7.67 -1.62 4.64
N LEU A 111 -8.71 -1.71 5.46
CA LEU A 111 -9.67 -0.65 5.68
C LEU A 111 -9.58 -0.25 7.14
N VAL A 112 -9.56 1.05 7.40
CA VAL A 112 -9.54 1.58 8.76
C VAL A 112 -10.81 2.38 8.98
N SER A 113 -11.60 1.99 9.96
CA SER A 113 -12.84 2.67 10.33
C SER A 113 -12.81 2.96 11.82
N GLY A 114 -12.53 4.23 12.16
CA GLY A 114 -12.35 4.62 13.56
C GLY A 114 -11.15 3.91 14.18
N GLU A 115 -11.38 3.18 15.28
CA GLU A 115 -10.34 2.41 15.93
C GLU A 115 -10.16 1.00 15.38
N LYS A 116 -11.03 0.61 14.45
CA LYS A 116 -11.01 -0.74 13.87
C LYS A 116 -10.28 -0.75 12.54
N SER A 117 -9.52 -1.80 12.31
CA SER A 117 -8.90 -2.06 11.02
C SER A 117 -9.30 -3.46 10.55
N GLU A 118 -9.46 -3.60 9.25
CA GLU A 118 -9.81 -4.87 8.63
C GLU A 118 -8.81 -5.14 7.51
N VAL A 119 -8.12 -6.29 7.59
CA VAL A 119 -7.23 -6.74 6.53
C VAL A 119 -8.05 -7.54 5.53
N LEU A 120 -7.91 -7.20 4.25
CA LEU A 120 -8.67 -7.80 3.16
C LEU A 120 -7.75 -8.61 2.28
N ASP A 121 -8.22 -9.78 1.86
CA ASP A 121 -7.60 -10.54 0.78
C ASP A 121 -8.08 -9.96 -0.57
N ILE A 122 -7.66 -10.58 -1.67
CA ILE A 122 -8.04 -10.12 -3.01
C ILE A 122 -9.56 -10.11 -3.18
N ASN A 123 -10.24 -11.15 -2.71
CA ASN A 123 -11.70 -11.24 -2.80
C ASN A 123 -12.38 -10.14 -2.00
N GLY A 124 -11.89 -9.85 -0.81
CA GLY A 124 -12.41 -8.76 0.02
C GLY A 124 -12.24 -7.41 -0.63
N ILE A 125 -11.11 -7.17 -1.29
CA ILE A 125 -10.86 -5.93 -2.03
C ILE A 125 -11.84 -5.79 -3.20
N GLU A 126 -12.05 -6.86 -3.95
CA GLU A 126 -12.99 -6.84 -5.08
C GLU A 126 -14.41 -6.57 -4.63
N ALA A 127 -14.80 -7.01 -3.46
CA ALA A 127 -16.13 -6.77 -2.90
C ALA A 127 -16.39 -5.30 -2.58
N LEU A 128 -15.34 -4.47 -2.46
CA LEU A 128 -15.48 -3.02 -2.25
C LEU A 128 -15.82 -2.25 -3.53
N LEU A 129 -15.60 -2.88 -4.65
CA LEU A 129 -15.73 -2.24 -5.97
C LEU A 129 -17.21 -2.31 -6.52
#